data_261e4a6adb65b5faa050019643fe1c06
#
_entry.id   261e4a6adb65b5faa050019643fe1c06
#
_cell.length_a   1.000
_cell.length_b   1.000
_cell.length_c   1.000
_cell.angle_alpha   90.00
_cell.angle_beta   90.00
_cell.angle_gamma   90.00
#
_symmetry.space_group_name_H-M   'P 1'
#
loop_
_entity.id
_entity.type
_entity.pdbx_description
1 polymer ?
#
loop_
_entity_poly.entity_id
_entity_poly.type
_entity_poly.pdbx_seq_one_letter_code
_entity_poly.pdbx_strand_id
1 'polypeptide(L)'
;EPDAVMPYVYGCKGESAEARPIFIFLHGSGPKAQEWKTLKQIAAAYDDAPSVYFIPQIPNEGEWYRWYQRGKQWAWERLLRQALLRDEIDADKVYFMGISEGAYGSQRLASYYADYLAGAGPMAGGEPLVNAPAENLRNTAFVLRTGQRDFGFYRNVLTRIAAIKLDSLQQLYPGHYDYMVELIPDAGHGINYMPTAPWLRKHKRNPYPKSVYWENFEMDGRYRDGFYNLYVDERSNDDESQRTCYEMNINGNEVDVTVSLVKYEPSLVGNDFGFPISLDFRKTYVPATKGRFTVYLNDSLVDMSKEVTLRVNGREVFRGKVKPSLEDMVNSCARYY
;
A
#
# COMPACT_ATOMS: atom_id res chain seq x y z
N GLU A 1 -6.77 -19.16 11.04
CA GLU A 1 -6.70 -20.62 11.19
C GLU A 1 -5.36 -21.08 10.62
N PRO A 2 -4.47 -21.78 11.41
CA PRO A 2 -3.13 -22.16 10.96
C PRO A 2 -3.11 -23.09 9.75
N ASP A 3 -4.15 -23.88 9.57
CA ASP A 3 -4.28 -24.89 8.51
C ASP A 3 -5.17 -24.46 7.34
N ALA A 4 -5.57 -23.19 7.31
CA ALA A 4 -6.44 -22.70 6.25
C ALA A 4 -5.67 -22.63 4.93
N VAL A 5 -6.17 -23.35 3.93
CA VAL A 5 -5.65 -23.27 2.55
C VAL A 5 -6.37 -22.12 1.83
N MET A 6 -5.60 -21.25 1.20
CA MET A 6 -6.11 -20.19 0.32
C MET A 6 -6.02 -20.65 -1.15
N PRO A 7 -7.09 -21.25 -1.71
CA PRO A 7 -7.10 -21.62 -3.11
C PRO A 7 -6.92 -20.40 -4.01
N TYR A 8 -6.27 -20.57 -5.15
CA TYR A 8 -6.11 -19.48 -6.12
C TYR A 8 -6.15 -20.01 -7.55
N VAL A 9 -6.42 -19.11 -8.48
CA VAL A 9 -6.11 -19.29 -9.89
C VAL A 9 -5.04 -18.30 -10.29
N TYR A 10 -4.11 -18.76 -11.12
CA TYR A 10 -2.99 -18.01 -11.63
C TYR A 10 -2.83 -18.31 -13.11
N GLY A 11 -2.46 -17.32 -13.91
CA GLY A 11 -2.21 -17.51 -15.32
C GLY A 11 -1.88 -16.21 -16.03
N CYS A 12 -1.75 -16.29 -17.37
CA CYS A 12 -1.42 -15.16 -18.22
C CYS A 12 -2.59 -14.83 -19.16
N LYS A 13 -2.73 -13.55 -19.48
CA LYS A 13 -3.57 -13.03 -20.57
C LYS A 13 -2.69 -12.47 -21.66
N GLY A 14 -3.03 -12.80 -22.90
CA GLY A 14 -2.28 -12.35 -24.09
C GLY A 14 -0.87 -12.94 -24.18
N GLU A 15 -0.28 -12.79 -25.35
CA GLU A 15 1.10 -13.19 -25.60
C GLU A 15 2.04 -12.00 -25.37
N SER A 16 3.22 -12.26 -24.84
CA SER A 16 4.29 -11.28 -24.68
C SER A 16 5.64 -11.99 -24.64
N ALA A 17 6.63 -11.44 -25.31
CA ALA A 17 8.03 -11.82 -25.18
C ALA A 17 8.70 -11.14 -23.97
N GLU A 18 8.06 -10.11 -23.40
CA GLU A 18 8.55 -9.35 -22.27
C GLU A 18 7.84 -9.74 -20.97
N ALA A 19 8.46 -9.42 -19.83
CA ALA A 19 7.84 -9.54 -18.52
C ALA A 19 6.52 -8.74 -18.46
N ARG A 20 5.54 -9.28 -17.78
CA ARG A 20 4.16 -8.76 -17.73
C ARG A 20 3.82 -8.12 -16.40
N PRO A 21 2.94 -7.13 -16.38
CA PRO A 21 2.32 -6.68 -15.14
C PRO A 21 1.55 -7.83 -14.47
N ILE A 22 1.55 -7.86 -13.13
CA ILE A 22 0.70 -8.78 -12.35
C ILE A 22 -0.41 -8.02 -11.66
N PHE A 23 -1.64 -8.52 -11.82
CA PHE A 23 -2.83 -8.06 -11.10
C PHE A 23 -3.28 -9.10 -10.09
N ILE A 24 -3.35 -8.69 -8.83
CA ILE A 24 -3.82 -9.49 -7.70
C ILE A 24 -5.24 -9.03 -7.37
N PHE A 25 -6.22 -9.91 -7.58
CA PHE A 25 -7.64 -9.57 -7.47
C PHE A 25 -8.25 -10.11 -6.18
N LEU A 26 -8.92 -9.26 -5.40
CA LEU A 26 -9.58 -9.60 -4.14
C LEU A 26 -11.09 -9.50 -4.29
N HIS A 27 -11.81 -10.59 -3.99
CA HIS A 27 -13.27 -10.63 -4.14
C HIS A 27 -14.02 -9.98 -2.98
N GLY A 28 -15.30 -9.69 -3.18
CA GLY A 28 -16.21 -9.13 -2.19
C GLY A 28 -16.69 -10.15 -1.16
N SER A 29 -17.50 -9.68 -0.19
CA SER A 29 -18.17 -10.51 0.80
C SER A 29 -19.42 -11.15 0.23
N GLY A 30 -19.74 -12.37 0.74
CA GLY A 30 -20.81 -13.22 0.28
C GLY A 30 -20.42 -14.71 0.40
N PRO A 31 -21.18 -15.63 -0.18
CA PRO A 31 -20.75 -17.03 -0.27
C PRO A 31 -19.43 -17.12 -1.05
N LYS A 32 -18.31 -17.43 -0.38
CA LYS A 32 -16.94 -17.30 -0.92
C LYS A 32 -16.74 -17.97 -2.29
N ALA A 33 -17.35 -19.13 -2.52
CA ALA A 33 -17.27 -19.82 -3.80
C ALA A 33 -17.93 -19.04 -4.95
N GLN A 34 -19.07 -18.38 -4.67
CA GLN A 34 -19.80 -17.58 -5.62
C GLN A 34 -19.07 -16.27 -5.90
N GLU A 35 -18.59 -15.59 -4.85
CA GLU A 35 -17.80 -14.36 -4.98
C GLU A 35 -16.53 -14.60 -5.79
N TRP A 36 -15.81 -15.68 -5.51
CA TRP A 36 -14.64 -16.07 -6.25
C TRP A 36 -14.94 -16.38 -7.74
N LYS A 37 -16.05 -17.07 -8.00
CA LYS A 37 -16.51 -17.35 -9.37
C LYS A 37 -16.82 -16.05 -10.12
N THR A 38 -17.55 -15.14 -9.48
CA THR A 38 -17.89 -13.83 -10.06
C THR A 38 -16.64 -13.00 -10.33
N LEU A 39 -15.70 -12.94 -9.37
CA LEU A 39 -14.47 -12.20 -9.57
C LEU A 39 -13.62 -12.76 -10.72
N LYS A 40 -13.56 -14.07 -10.91
CA LYS A 40 -12.87 -14.68 -12.07
C LYS A 40 -13.47 -14.22 -13.40
N GLN A 41 -14.80 -14.09 -13.48
CA GLN A 41 -15.48 -13.58 -14.68
C GLN A 41 -15.17 -12.11 -14.92
N ILE A 42 -15.21 -11.29 -13.87
CA ILE A 42 -14.86 -9.86 -13.95
C ILE A 42 -13.40 -9.70 -14.35
N ALA A 43 -12.49 -10.44 -13.70
CA ALA A 43 -11.06 -10.39 -14.00
C ALA A 43 -10.76 -10.77 -15.46
N ALA A 44 -11.47 -11.75 -16.01
CA ALA A 44 -11.35 -12.14 -17.42
C ALA A 44 -11.77 -11.03 -18.40
N ALA A 45 -12.70 -10.15 -17.99
CA ALA A 45 -13.25 -9.09 -18.85
C ALA A 45 -12.41 -7.80 -18.87
N TYR A 46 -11.43 -7.62 -17.95
CA TYR A 46 -10.58 -6.43 -17.96
C TYR A 46 -9.72 -6.35 -19.23
N ASP A 47 -9.54 -5.14 -19.74
CA ASP A 47 -8.56 -4.80 -20.78
C ASP A 47 -7.19 -4.54 -20.13
N ASP A 48 -6.55 -5.62 -19.71
CA ASP A 48 -5.26 -5.61 -19.01
C ASP A 48 -4.17 -6.48 -19.69
N ALA A 49 -4.48 -7.09 -20.83
CA ALA A 49 -3.53 -7.90 -21.60
C ALA A 49 -2.42 -7.05 -22.28
N PRO A 50 -1.18 -7.55 -22.39
CA PRO A 50 -0.68 -8.76 -21.77
C PRO A 50 -0.48 -8.57 -20.26
N SER A 51 -0.89 -9.56 -19.46
CA SER A 51 -0.79 -9.51 -18.01
C SER A 51 -0.68 -10.89 -17.37
N VAL A 52 -0.26 -10.93 -16.11
CA VAL A 52 -0.41 -12.07 -15.20
C VAL A 52 -1.56 -11.77 -14.25
N TYR A 53 -2.38 -12.74 -13.95
CA TYR A 53 -3.41 -12.63 -12.94
C TYR A 53 -3.21 -13.62 -11.81
N PHE A 54 -3.49 -13.15 -10.58
CA PHE A 54 -3.59 -13.97 -9.38
C PHE A 54 -4.91 -13.67 -8.67
N ILE A 55 -5.77 -14.69 -8.55
CA ILE A 55 -7.13 -14.53 -8.02
C ILE A 55 -7.32 -15.54 -6.91
N PRO A 56 -7.07 -15.18 -5.63
CA PRO A 56 -7.27 -16.05 -4.49
C PRO A 56 -8.75 -16.14 -4.12
N GLN A 57 -9.12 -17.29 -3.54
CA GLN A 57 -10.34 -17.42 -2.76
C GLN A 57 -9.99 -17.24 -1.28
N ILE A 58 -10.79 -16.44 -0.57
CA ILE A 58 -10.56 -16.25 0.86
C ILE A 58 -10.65 -17.59 1.61
N PRO A 59 -9.71 -17.90 2.52
CA PRO A 59 -9.71 -19.20 3.20
C PRO A 59 -10.77 -19.34 4.29
N ASN A 60 -11.09 -18.24 5.01
CA ASN A 60 -12.03 -18.30 6.12
C ASN A 60 -13.49 -18.36 5.68
N GLU A 61 -14.33 -18.88 6.55
CA GLU A 61 -15.79 -18.80 6.45
C GLU A 61 -16.30 -17.54 7.17
N GLY A 62 -17.54 -17.15 6.89
CA GLY A 62 -18.20 -16.02 7.51
C GLY A 62 -18.38 -14.82 6.58
N GLU A 63 -18.96 -13.75 7.12
CA GLU A 63 -19.37 -12.59 6.34
C GLU A 63 -18.24 -11.57 6.13
N TRP A 64 -17.26 -11.56 7.03
CA TRP A 64 -16.19 -10.57 7.04
C TRP A 64 -14.85 -11.24 6.74
N TYR A 65 -14.39 -11.11 5.51
CA TYR A 65 -13.21 -11.81 5.03
C TYR A 65 -11.89 -11.18 5.48
N ARG A 66 -11.86 -9.86 5.63
CA ARG A 66 -10.70 -9.14 6.16
C ARG A 66 -9.39 -9.60 5.53
N TRP A 67 -9.19 -9.28 4.25
CA TRP A 67 -8.03 -9.67 3.45
C TRP A 67 -6.67 -9.31 4.06
N TYR A 68 -6.65 -8.39 5.01
CA TYR A 68 -5.47 -7.89 5.71
C TYR A 68 -5.11 -8.64 6.99
N GLN A 69 -5.85 -9.66 7.40
CA GLN A 69 -5.56 -10.43 8.61
C GLN A 69 -4.18 -11.08 8.58
N ARG A 70 -3.54 -11.23 9.75
CA ARG A 70 -2.16 -11.68 9.95
C ARG A 70 -1.83 -12.98 9.21
N GLY A 71 -2.70 -13.97 9.25
CA GLY A 71 -2.49 -15.23 8.53
C GLY A 71 -2.40 -15.06 7.01
N LYS A 72 -3.14 -14.08 6.45
CA LYS A 72 -3.12 -13.77 5.02
C LYS A 72 -1.91 -12.91 4.64
N GLN A 73 -1.36 -12.11 5.56
CA GLN A 73 -0.17 -11.30 5.32
C GLN A 73 1.04 -12.17 4.92
N TRP A 74 1.17 -13.37 5.49
CA TRP A 74 2.17 -14.35 5.05
C TRP A 74 2.04 -14.72 3.58
N ALA A 75 0.81 -14.92 3.11
CA ALA A 75 0.55 -15.23 1.71
C ALA A 75 0.88 -14.04 0.80
N TRP A 76 0.52 -12.82 1.21
CA TRP A 76 0.83 -11.59 0.47
C TRP A 76 2.33 -11.36 0.38
N GLU A 77 3.06 -11.44 1.46
CA GLU A 77 4.51 -11.26 1.46
C GLU A 77 5.21 -12.29 0.57
N ARG A 78 4.80 -13.55 0.68
CA ARG A 78 5.35 -14.60 -0.17
C ARG A 78 5.05 -14.36 -1.64
N LEU A 79 3.82 -13.93 -1.97
CA LEU A 79 3.43 -13.61 -3.35
C LEU A 79 4.22 -12.42 -3.89
N LEU A 80 4.32 -11.33 -3.12
CA LEU A 80 5.05 -10.12 -3.52
C LEU A 80 6.54 -10.42 -3.74
N ARG A 81 7.17 -11.17 -2.84
CA ARG A 81 8.57 -11.60 -3.00
C ARG A 81 8.77 -12.48 -4.23
N GLN A 82 7.85 -13.42 -4.49
CA GLN A 82 7.92 -14.24 -5.70
C GLN A 82 7.71 -13.42 -6.97
N ALA A 83 6.84 -12.42 -6.96
CA ALA A 83 6.67 -11.53 -8.10
C ALA A 83 7.97 -10.78 -8.46
N LEU A 84 8.81 -10.47 -7.46
CA LEU A 84 10.12 -9.85 -7.69
C LEU A 84 11.17 -10.81 -8.28
N LEU A 85 10.96 -12.13 -8.19
CA LEU A 85 11.95 -13.15 -8.57
C LEU A 85 11.60 -13.91 -9.87
N ARG A 86 10.42 -13.69 -10.44
CA ARG A 86 9.97 -14.45 -11.60
C ARG A 86 10.18 -13.64 -12.87
N ASP A 87 10.91 -14.23 -13.83
CA ASP A 87 11.26 -13.58 -15.10
C ASP A 87 10.05 -13.20 -15.96
N GLU A 88 8.93 -13.90 -15.81
CA GLU A 88 7.69 -13.59 -16.54
C GLU A 88 6.90 -12.40 -15.98
N ILE A 89 7.27 -11.88 -14.78
CA ILE A 89 6.60 -10.77 -14.12
C ILE A 89 7.52 -9.53 -14.12
N ASP A 90 6.99 -8.40 -14.58
CA ASP A 90 7.63 -7.11 -14.36
C ASP A 90 7.48 -6.72 -12.88
N ALA A 91 8.56 -6.88 -12.12
CA ALA A 91 8.61 -6.62 -10.69
C ALA A 91 8.20 -5.18 -10.30
N ASP A 92 8.29 -4.25 -11.23
CA ASP A 92 7.86 -2.87 -11.03
C ASP A 92 6.43 -2.60 -11.51
N LYS A 93 5.65 -3.65 -11.85
CA LYS A 93 4.24 -3.55 -12.26
C LYS A 93 3.36 -4.54 -11.51
N VAL A 94 3.36 -4.43 -10.19
CA VAL A 94 2.53 -5.24 -9.28
C VAL A 94 1.36 -4.39 -8.79
N TYR A 95 0.13 -4.89 -8.96
CA TYR A 95 -1.09 -4.16 -8.62
C TYR A 95 -2.04 -5.00 -7.76
N PHE A 96 -2.57 -4.39 -6.68
CA PHE A 96 -3.74 -4.93 -5.99
C PHE A 96 -5.01 -4.31 -6.55
N MET A 97 -6.02 -5.13 -6.81
CA MET A 97 -7.37 -4.70 -7.16
C MET A 97 -8.39 -5.44 -6.31
N GLY A 98 -9.44 -4.76 -5.90
CA GLY A 98 -10.46 -5.41 -5.08
C GLY A 98 -11.83 -4.76 -5.22
N ILE A 99 -12.87 -5.56 -5.00
CA ILE A 99 -14.27 -5.15 -5.09
C ILE A 99 -14.94 -5.33 -3.73
N SER A 100 -15.69 -4.33 -3.26
CA SER A 100 -16.45 -4.38 -2.00
C SER A 100 -15.52 -4.71 -0.80
N GLU A 101 -15.66 -5.84 -0.13
CA GLU A 101 -14.74 -6.29 0.92
C GLU A 101 -13.29 -6.40 0.40
N GLY A 102 -13.09 -6.81 -0.85
CA GLY A 102 -11.79 -6.79 -1.51
C GLY A 102 -11.25 -5.38 -1.72
N ALA A 103 -12.10 -4.37 -1.84
CA ALA A 103 -11.67 -2.97 -1.91
C ALA A 103 -11.10 -2.49 -0.58
N TYR A 104 -11.74 -2.79 0.55
CA TYR A 104 -11.18 -2.51 1.88
C TYR A 104 -9.81 -3.19 2.04
N GLY A 105 -9.73 -4.47 1.64
CA GLY A 105 -8.48 -5.22 1.64
C GLY A 105 -7.40 -4.59 0.78
N SER A 106 -7.69 -4.30 -0.49
CA SER A 106 -6.71 -3.72 -1.41
C SER A 106 -6.25 -2.32 -0.99
N GLN A 107 -7.11 -1.50 -0.39
CA GLN A 107 -6.73 -0.19 0.14
C GLN A 107 -5.77 -0.29 1.33
N ARG A 108 -6.05 -1.17 2.32
CA ARG A 108 -5.16 -1.40 3.46
C ARG A 108 -3.83 -2.00 3.03
N LEU A 109 -3.86 -3.02 2.17
CA LEU A 109 -2.67 -3.67 1.65
C LEU A 109 -1.82 -2.69 0.81
N ALA A 110 -2.46 -1.80 0.05
CA ALA A 110 -1.76 -0.77 -0.71
C ALA A 110 -0.96 0.18 0.20
N SER A 111 -1.56 0.68 1.29
CA SER A 111 -0.88 1.54 2.24
C SER A 111 0.21 0.81 3.03
N TYR A 112 0.01 -0.47 3.34
CA TYR A 112 0.93 -1.29 4.11
C TYR A 112 2.13 -1.79 3.29
N TYR A 113 1.92 -2.17 2.01
CA TYR A 113 2.92 -2.70 1.09
C TYR A 113 3.23 -1.76 -0.08
N ALA A 114 3.04 -0.45 0.08
CA ALA A 114 3.21 0.53 -0.99
C ALA A 114 4.57 0.43 -1.70
N ASP A 115 5.62 0.09 -0.97
CA ASP A 115 6.98 -0.09 -1.47
C ASP A 115 7.17 -1.28 -2.43
N TYR A 116 6.24 -2.23 -2.46
CA TYR A 116 6.23 -3.34 -3.43
C TYR A 116 5.36 -3.07 -4.66
N LEU A 117 4.50 -2.05 -4.61
CA LEU A 117 3.42 -1.89 -5.58
C LEU A 117 3.68 -0.76 -6.56
N ALA A 118 3.30 -0.97 -7.81
CA ALA A 118 3.11 0.10 -8.79
C ALA A 118 1.81 0.86 -8.53
N GLY A 119 0.79 0.17 -8.04
CA GLY A 119 -0.49 0.78 -7.71
C GLY A 119 -1.52 -0.14 -7.10
N ALA A 120 -2.65 0.44 -6.71
CA ALA A 120 -3.81 -0.29 -6.24
C ALA A 120 -5.12 0.32 -6.72
N GLY A 121 -6.12 -0.54 -6.93
CA GLY A 121 -7.44 -0.18 -7.45
C GLY A 121 -8.59 -0.74 -6.62
N PRO A 122 -8.89 -0.19 -5.44
CA PRO A 122 -10.12 -0.49 -4.73
C PRO A 122 -11.36 0.02 -5.47
N MET A 123 -12.42 -0.80 -5.51
CA MET A 123 -13.68 -0.50 -6.21
C MET A 123 -14.89 -0.86 -5.34
N ALA A 124 -15.89 0.02 -5.30
CA ALA A 124 -17.10 -0.12 -4.49
C ALA A 124 -16.76 -0.36 -2.99
N GLY A 125 -15.81 0.41 -2.47
CA GLY A 125 -15.35 0.34 -1.09
C GLY A 125 -14.82 1.69 -0.63
N GLY A 126 -14.27 1.71 0.55
CA GLY A 126 -13.64 2.89 1.14
C GLY A 126 -13.27 2.62 2.59
N GLU A 127 -11.99 2.75 2.93
CA GLU A 127 -11.48 2.61 4.28
C GLU A 127 -11.29 3.97 4.94
N PRO A 128 -11.57 4.10 6.24
CA PRO A 128 -11.08 5.22 7.01
C PRO A 128 -9.56 5.35 6.88
N LEU A 129 -9.05 6.57 6.69
CA LEU A 129 -7.62 6.79 6.47
C LEU A 129 -6.74 6.44 7.68
N VAL A 130 -7.33 6.25 8.85
CA VAL A 130 -6.62 5.66 10.01
C VAL A 130 -6.20 4.22 9.75
N ASN A 131 -6.98 3.46 8.99
CA ASN A 131 -6.69 2.07 8.66
C ASN A 131 -5.76 1.92 7.44
N ALA A 132 -5.72 2.93 6.59
CA ALA A 132 -4.96 2.96 5.35
C ALA A 132 -4.45 4.39 5.08
N PRO A 133 -3.40 4.84 5.78
CA PRO A 133 -2.85 6.18 5.60
C PRO A 133 -2.54 6.49 4.15
N ALA A 134 -3.18 7.53 3.59
CA ALA A 134 -2.97 7.93 2.20
C ALA A 134 -1.55 8.45 1.95
N GLU A 135 -0.90 8.96 2.98
CA GLU A 135 0.46 9.49 2.92
C GLU A 135 1.49 8.41 2.54
N ASN A 136 1.24 7.14 2.90
CA ASN A 136 2.12 6.02 2.52
C ASN A 136 2.12 5.76 1.00
N LEU A 137 1.12 6.28 0.27
CA LEU A 137 0.99 6.14 -1.18
C LEU A 137 1.81 7.19 -1.96
N ARG A 138 2.77 7.88 -1.34
CA ARG A 138 3.55 8.96 -1.98
C ARG A 138 4.14 8.58 -3.34
N ASN A 139 4.57 7.33 -3.49
CA ASN A 139 5.21 6.81 -4.71
C ASN A 139 4.43 5.65 -5.36
N THR A 140 3.17 5.45 -4.97
CA THR A 140 2.32 4.34 -5.43
C THR A 140 1.04 4.89 -6.03
N ALA A 141 0.73 4.51 -7.26
CA ALA A 141 -0.47 4.95 -7.94
C ALA A 141 -1.74 4.39 -7.26
N PHE A 142 -2.79 5.19 -7.17
CA PHE A 142 -3.98 4.80 -6.45
C PHE A 142 -5.25 5.20 -7.20
N VAL A 143 -6.13 4.24 -7.49
CA VAL A 143 -7.43 4.50 -8.08
C VAL A 143 -8.55 3.94 -7.23
N LEU A 144 -9.38 4.81 -6.68
CA LEU A 144 -10.56 4.44 -5.88
C LEU A 144 -11.83 4.87 -6.60
N ARG A 145 -12.71 3.91 -6.89
CA ARG A 145 -13.96 4.15 -7.61
C ARG A 145 -15.14 3.61 -6.82
N THR A 146 -16.10 4.48 -6.50
CA THR A 146 -17.26 4.15 -5.65
C THR A 146 -18.50 4.82 -6.21
N GLY A 147 -19.65 4.19 -6.08
CA GLY A 147 -20.92 4.82 -6.45
C GLY A 147 -21.28 6.00 -5.55
N GLN A 148 -21.76 7.10 -6.11
CA GLN A 148 -22.17 8.27 -5.34
C GLN A 148 -23.28 7.95 -4.32
N ARG A 149 -24.14 6.97 -4.62
CA ARG A 149 -25.22 6.48 -3.78
C ARG A 149 -24.88 5.20 -2.99
N ASP A 150 -23.62 4.82 -2.93
CA ASP A 150 -23.17 3.69 -2.10
C ASP A 150 -23.00 4.14 -0.64
N PHE A 151 -24.16 4.26 0.05
CA PHE A 151 -24.22 4.80 1.41
C PHE A 151 -23.79 3.81 2.49
N GLY A 152 -23.86 2.50 2.22
CA GLY A 152 -23.52 1.48 3.18
C GLY A 152 -22.09 1.64 3.69
N PHE A 153 -21.88 1.53 5.01
CA PHE A 153 -20.59 1.74 5.68
C PHE A 153 -19.92 3.08 5.33
N TYR A 154 -20.69 4.10 4.95
CA TYR A 154 -20.19 5.41 4.54
C TYR A 154 -19.19 5.38 3.36
N ARG A 155 -19.26 4.39 2.46
CA ARG A 155 -18.29 4.20 1.38
C ARG A 155 -18.12 5.46 0.51
N ASN A 156 -19.23 6.10 0.13
CA ASN A 156 -19.20 7.34 -0.64
C ASN A 156 -18.57 8.52 0.14
N VAL A 157 -18.81 8.61 1.45
CA VAL A 157 -18.23 9.65 2.32
C VAL A 157 -16.73 9.41 2.47
N LEU A 158 -16.31 8.18 2.77
CA LEU A 158 -14.91 7.80 2.91
C LEU A 158 -14.13 7.99 1.60
N THR A 159 -14.75 7.69 0.46
CA THR A 159 -14.17 7.97 -0.87
C THR A 159 -13.95 9.47 -1.08
N ARG A 160 -14.91 10.31 -0.68
CA ARG A 160 -14.76 11.77 -0.76
C ARG A 160 -13.64 12.28 0.15
N ILE A 161 -13.54 11.77 1.37
CA ILE A 161 -12.47 12.13 2.32
C ILE A 161 -11.12 11.74 1.73
N ALA A 162 -11.00 10.53 1.16
CA ALA A 162 -9.77 10.08 0.49
C ALA A 162 -9.40 11.00 -0.70
N ALA A 163 -10.38 11.44 -1.51
CA ALA A 163 -10.15 12.38 -2.59
C ALA A 163 -9.57 13.72 -2.09
N ILE A 164 -10.22 14.33 -1.10
CA ILE A 164 -9.77 15.60 -0.50
C ILE A 164 -8.37 15.47 0.07
N LYS A 165 -8.05 14.35 0.73
CA LYS A 165 -6.75 14.11 1.31
C LYS A 165 -5.66 13.96 0.24
N LEU A 166 -5.91 13.15 -0.80
CA LEU A 166 -4.96 12.95 -1.89
C LEU A 166 -4.75 14.23 -2.72
N ASP A 167 -5.79 15.01 -2.95
CA ASP A 167 -5.72 16.31 -3.58
C ASP A 167 -4.76 17.25 -2.81
N SER A 168 -4.96 17.34 -1.50
CA SER A 168 -4.08 18.14 -0.63
C SER A 168 -2.64 17.64 -0.65
N LEU A 169 -2.42 16.34 -0.62
CA LEU A 169 -1.09 15.74 -0.64
C LEU A 169 -0.38 15.99 -1.99
N GLN A 170 -1.07 15.85 -3.12
CA GLN A 170 -0.51 16.11 -4.44
C GLN A 170 -0.14 17.59 -4.62
N GLN A 171 -0.95 18.51 -4.08
CA GLN A 171 -0.62 19.94 -4.08
C GLN A 171 0.61 20.27 -3.25
N LEU A 172 0.75 19.63 -2.08
CA LEU A 172 1.90 19.83 -1.17
C LEU A 172 3.18 19.19 -1.71
N TYR A 173 3.07 18.09 -2.46
CA TYR A 173 4.20 17.31 -2.97
C TYR A 173 4.05 17.08 -4.49
N PRO A 174 4.29 18.10 -5.32
CA PRO A 174 4.19 17.98 -6.77
C PRO A 174 5.05 16.86 -7.34
N GLY A 175 4.51 16.05 -8.25
CA GLY A 175 5.17 14.88 -8.83
C GLY A 175 5.06 13.59 -8.00
N HIS A 176 4.32 13.63 -6.92
CA HIS A 176 3.97 12.48 -6.09
C HIS A 176 2.46 12.30 -6.02
N TYR A 177 2.01 11.18 -5.46
CA TYR A 177 0.59 10.86 -5.27
C TYR A 177 -0.19 10.86 -6.59
N ASP A 178 0.23 10.02 -7.54
CA ASP A 178 -0.58 9.77 -8.74
C ASP A 178 -1.87 9.05 -8.35
N TYR A 179 -2.99 9.72 -8.50
CA TYR A 179 -4.26 9.16 -8.09
C TYR A 179 -5.42 9.51 -9.03
N MET A 180 -6.44 8.68 -8.99
CA MET A 180 -7.77 8.95 -9.54
C MET A 180 -8.80 8.48 -8.52
N VAL A 181 -9.57 9.40 -7.93
CA VAL A 181 -10.69 9.05 -7.05
C VAL A 181 -11.97 9.52 -7.70
N GLU A 182 -12.90 8.57 -7.91
CA GLU A 182 -14.15 8.83 -8.63
C GLU A 182 -15.37 8.41 -7.81
N LEU A 183 -16.27 9.35 -7.58
CA LEU A 183 -17.64 9.09 -7.15
C LEU A 183 -18.54 9.06 -8.38
N ILE A 184 -18.92 7.86 -8.81
CA ILE A 184 -19.69 7.64 -10.05
C ILE A 184 -21.12 8.13 -9.84
N PRO A 185 -21.57 9.13 -10.61
CA PRO A 185 -22.90 9.70 -10.45
C PRO A 185 -24.00 8.64 -10.57
N ASP A 186 -25.04 8.78 -9.74
CA ASP A 186 -26.23 7.94 -9.72
C ASP A 186 -26.00 6.42 -9.46
N ALA A 187 -24.76 5.95 -9.38
CA ALA A 187 -24.43 4.56 -9.08
C ALA A 187 -24.55 4.26 -7.58
N GLY A 188 -25.06 3.08 -7.26
CA GLY A 188 -25.03 2.47 -5.93
C GLY A 188 -23.79 1.61 -5.74
N HIS A 189 -23.94 0.45 -5.06
CA HIS A 189 -22.84 -0.47 -4.79
C HIS A 189 -22.28 -1.16 -6.05
N GLY A 190 -23.12 -1.42 -7.05
CA GLY A 190 -22.68 -1.92 -8.36
C GLY A 190 -22.20 -0.78 -9.27
N ILE A 191 -20.98 -0.86 -9.72
CA ILE A 191 -20.35 0.13 -10.61
C ILE A 191 -19.71 -0.54 -11.84
N ASN A 192 -19.32 0.27 -12.83
CA ASN A 192 -18.46 -0.23 -13.90
C ASN A 192 -17.01 -0.35 -13.41
N TYR A 193 -16.49 -1.56 -13.27
CA TYR A 193 -15.14 -1.86 -12.78
C TYR A 193 -14.06 -1.75 -13.87
N MET A 194 -14.44 -1.79 -15.15
CA MET A 194 -13.52 -1.95 -16.28
C MET A 194 -12.44 -0.88 -16.43
N PRO A 195 -12.66 0.42 -16.14
CA PRO A 195 -11.63 1.45 -16.30
C PRO A 195 -10.42 1.34 -15.35
N THR A 196 -10.52 0.56 -14.28
CA THR A 196 -9.51 0.50 -13.21
C THR A 196 -8.19 -0.11 -13.68
N ALA A 197 -8.20 -1.29 -14.31
CA ALA A 197 -6.98 -1.95 -14.76
C ALA A 197 -6.23 -1.19 -15.87
N PRO A 198 -6.88 -0.65 -16.91
CA PRO A 198 -6.21 0.18 -17.91
C PRO A 198 -5.57 1.44 -17.35
N TRP A 199 -6.16 2.04 -16.31
CA TRP A 199 -5.57 3.19 -15.63
C TRP A 199 -4.29 2.77 -14.87
N LEU A 200 -4.36 1.70 -14.07
CA LEU A 200 -3.22 1.19 -13.29
C LEU A 200 -2.03 0.82 -14.17
N ARG A 201 -2.25 0.18 -15.31
CA ARG A 201 -1.18 -0.25 -16.24
C ARG A 201 -0.26 0.87 -16.73
N LYS A 202 -0.69 2.13 -16.64
CA LYS A 202 0.12 3.30 -17.03
C LYS A 202 1.22 3.62 -16.02
N HIS A 203 1.15 3.07 -14.81
CA HIS A 203 2.03 3.40 -13.71
C HIS A 203 3.05 2.27 -13.49
N LYS A 204 4.19 2.67 -12.96
CA LYS A 204 5.29 1.78 -12.65
C LYS A 204 5.85 2.13 -11.28
N ARG A 205 6.23 1.13 -10.50
CA ARG A 205 6.91 1.28 -9.22
C ARG A 205 8.27 1.95 -9.44
N ASN A 206 8.63 2.89 -8.57
CA ASN A 206 10.01 3.34 -8.41
C ASN A 206 10.61 2.61 -7.20
N PRO A 207 11.57 1.68 -7.38
CA PRO A 207 12.16 0.95 -6.27
C PRO A 207 13.09 1.80 -5.39
N TYR A 208 13.58 2.95 -5.89
CA TYR A 208 14.53 3.82 -5.22
C TYR A 208 14.05 5.28 -5.16
N PRO A 209 12.91 5.56 -4.52
CA PRO A 209 12.40 6.93 -4.43
C PRO A 209 13.28 7.76 -3.49
N LYS A 210 13.58 9.00 -3.89
CA LYS A 210 14.35 9.95 -3.09
C LYS A 210 13.50 10.72 -2.07
N SER A 211 12.18 10.60 -2.14
CA SER A 211 11.24 11.14 -1.17
C SER A 211 10.31 10.03 -0.72
N VAL A 212 10.35 9.69 0.55
CA VAL A 212 9.57 8.62 1.16
C VAL A 212 8.80 9.17 2.35
N TYR A 213 7.54 8.82 2.47
CA TYR A 213 6.76 8.97 3.69
C TYR A 213 6.25 7.60 4.10
N TRP A 214 6.51 7.21 5.33
CA TRP A 214 6.07 5.95 5.89
C TRP A 214 5.52 6.13 7.30
N GLU A 215 4.22 6.01 7.42
CA GLU A 215 3.56 5.83 8.71
C GLU A 215 3.48 4.34 9.00
N ASN A 216 4.28 3.86 9.94
CA ASN A 216 4.34 2.47 10.33
C ASN A 216 3.17 2.17 11.27
N PHE A 217 2.08 1.68 10.71
CA PHE A 217 0.87 1.33 11.44
C PHE A 217 0.75 -0.17 11.66
N GLU A 218 0.06 -0.53 12.71
CA GLU A 218 -0.27 -1.91 13.03
C GLU A 218 -1.37 -2.41 12.10
N MET A 219 -1.21 -3.62 11.56
CA MET A 219 -2.21 -4.31 10.77
C MET A 219 -2.37 -5.74 11.28
N ASP A 220 -3.45 -5.96 12.03
CA ASP A 220 -3.79 -7.24 12.67
C ASP A 220 -2.64 -7.82 13.51
N GLY A 221 -2.17 -7.05 14.49
CA GLY A 221 -1.10 -7.43 15.44
C GLY A 221 0.31 -7.38 14.87
N ARG A 222 0.51 -6.75 13.71
CA ARG A 222 1.83 -6.71 13.07
C ARG A 222 2.19 -5.33 12.54
N TYR A 223 3.40 -4.92 12.83
CA TYR A 223 4.08 -3.79 12.18
C TYR A 223 5.04 -4.31 11.11
N ARG A 224 5.37 -3.46 10.15
CA ARG A 224 6.46 -3.74 9.22
C ARG A 224 7.80 -3.30 9.80
N ASP A 225 8.84 -4.07 9.48
CA ASP A 225 10.21 -3.75 9.88
C ASP A 225 10.93 -2.91 8.82
N GLY A 226 10.43 -2.85 7.58
CA GLY A 226 11.06 -2.12 6.49
C GLY A 226 10.08 -1.49 5.51
N PHE A 227 10.52 -0.42 4.83
CA PHE A 227 9.76 0.28 3.80
C PHE A 227 10.74 1.00 2.84
N TYR A 228 10.77 0.62 1.57
CA TYR A 228 11.82 1.01 0.63
C TYR A 228 13.22 0.70 1.21
N ASN A 229 14.06 1.70 1.34
CA ASN A 229 15.43 1.60 1.88
C ASN A 229 15.54 1.93 3.38
N LEU A 230 14.42 2.09 4.09
CA LEU A 230 14.35 2.26 5.54
C LEU A 230 14.07 0.93 6.23
N TYR A 231 14.79 0.63 7.31
CA TYR A 231 14.57 -0.54 8.14
C TYR A 231 14.61 -0.18 9.62
N VAL A 232 13.66 -0.66 10.39
CA VAL A 232 13.52 -0.40 11.82
C VAL A 232 14.25 -1.48 12.60
N ASP A 233 15.33 -1.13 13.27
CA ASP A 233 16.09 -2.01 14.16
C ASP A 233 15.51 -2.02 15.57
N GLU A 234 15.03 -0.85 16.03
CA GLU A 234 14.38 -0.69 17.33
C GLU A 234 13.24 0.32 17.19
N ARG A 235 12.06 -0.04 17.63
CA ARG A 235 10.87 0.83 17.52
C ARG A 235 11.03 2.10 18.34
N SER A 236 10.59 3.21 17.78
CA SER A 236 10.61 4.51 18.43
C SER A 236 9.53 4.68 19.49
N ASN A 237 8.58 3.76 19.58
CA ASN A 237 7.43 3.86 20.48
C ASN A 237 6.88 2.49 20.85
N ASP A 238 6.50 2.33 22.12
CA ASP A 238 5.84 1.15 22.68
C ASP A 238 4.34 1.41 22.96
N ASP A 239 3.87 2.65 22.79
CA ASP A 239 2.47 3.04 22.98
C ASP A 239 1.67 2.76 21.70
N GLU A 240 0.78 1.77 21.75
CA GLU A 240 -0.06 1.36 20.63
C GLU A 240 -1.03 2.47 20.15
N SER A 241 -1.31 3.46 20.99
CA SER A 241 -2.13 4.62 20.63
C SER A 241 -1.45 5.60 19.67
N GLN A 242 -0.14 5.44 19.46
CA GLN A 242 0.69 6.27 18.60
C GLN A 242 1.39 5.40 17.55
N ARG A 243 1.68 5.99 16.40
CA ARG A 243 2.44 5.35 15.31
C ARG A 243 3.75 6.08 15.12
N THR A 244 4.78 5.37 14.66
CA THR A 244 6.00 6.03 14.20
C THR A 244 5.86 6.38 12.73
N CYS A 245 6.17 7.64 12.41
CA CYS A 245 6.24 8.14 11.04
C CYS A 245 7.69 8.48 10.69
N TYR A 246 8.13 8.00 9.54
CA TYR A 246 9.42 8.29 8.93
C TYR A 246 9.18 9.09 7.66
N GLU A 247 9.78 10.27 7.55
CA GLU A 247 9.82 11.03 6.31
C GLU A 247 11.28 11.22 5.90
N MET A 248 11.67 10.64 4.76
CA MET A 248 13.02 10.71 4.22
C MET A 248 13.01 11.49 2.92
N ASN A 249 13.98 12.41 2.80
CA ASN A 249 14.25 13.14 1.57
C ASN A 249 15.75 13.07 1.26
N ILE A 250 16.09 12.76 0.00
CA ILE A 250 17.46 12.68 -0.48
C ILE A 250 17.66 13.75 -1.56
N ASN A 251 18.60 14.66 -1.31
CA ASN A 251 19.00 15.70 -2.25
C ASN A 251 20.51 15.62 -2.50
N GLY A 252 20.91 15.13 -3.67
CA GLY A 252 22.31 14.77 -3.92
C GLY A 252 22.79 13.72 -2.91
N ASN A 253 23.78 14.07 -2.08
CA ASN A 253 24.32 13.22 -1.03
C ASN A 253 23.87 13.63 0.39
N GLU A 254 22.91 14.52 0.48
CA GLU A 254 22.26 14.90 1.74
C GLU A 254 21.02 14.04 1.95
N VAL A 255 20.98 13.29 3.03
CA VAL A 255 19.86 12.41 3.43
C VAL A 255 19.26 12.98 4.70
N ASP A 256 18.05 13.49 4.63
CA ASP A 256 17.31 14.02 5.75
C ASP A 256 16.19 13.07 6.13
N VAL A 257 16.15 12.62 7.39
CA VAL A 257 15.10 11.77 7.93
C VAL A 257 14.43 12.46 9.11
N THR A 258 13.13 12.69 9.01
CA THR A 258 12.31 13.13 10.14
C THR A 258 11.60 11.92 10.73
N VAL A 259 11.74 11.71 12.04
CA VAL A 259 11.06 10.65 12.77
C VAL A 259 10.12 11.27 13.80
N SER A 260 8.83 10.99 13.66
CA SER A 260 7.78 11.55 14.52
C SER A 260 6.88 10.43 15.07
N LEU A 261 6.30 10.69 16.23
CA LEU A 261 5.17 9.94 16.76
C LEU A 261 3.88 10.62 16.33
N VAL A 262 2.93 9.84 15.82
CA VAL A 262 1.66 10.32 15.26
C VAL A 262 0.52 9.81 16.12
N LYS A 263 -0.31 10.73 16.59
CA LYS A 263 -1.56 10.43 17.28
C LYS A 263 -2.75 10.84 16.42
N TYR A 264 -3.76 9.99 16.39
CA TYR A 264 -5.02 10.21 15.69
C TYR A 264 -6.11 10.63 16.66
N GLU A 265 -6.81 11.69 16.34
CA GLU A 265 -7.99 12.17 17.03
C GLU A 265 -9.17 12.24 16.07
N PRO A 266 -10.32 11.55 16.35
CA PRO A 266 -11.48 11.62 15.47
C PRO A 266 -11.94 13.07 15.28
N SER A 267 -12.15 13.48 14.03
CA SER A 267 -12.66 14.80 13.64
C SER A 267 -14.06 14.74 13.05
N LEU A 268 -14.43 13.59 12.47
CA LEU A 268 -15.75 13.30 11.96
C LEU A 268 -16.20 11.92 12.39
N VAL A 269 -17.36 11.83 13.01
CA VAL A 269 -17.93 10.55 13.48
C VAL A 269 -19.32 10.37 12.84
N GLY A 270 -19.52 9.22 12.21
CA GLY A 270 -20.81 8.74 11.74
C GLY A 270 -21.42 7.74 12.71
N ASN A 271 -22.65 7.36 12.47
CA ASN A 271 -23.31 6.28 13.19
C ASN A 271 -23.95 5.34 12.16
N ASP A 272 -23.50 4.10 12.11
CA ASP A 272 -24.06 3.07 11.26
C ASP A 272 -24.29 1.81 12.10
N PHE A 273 -25.41 1.13 11.87
CA PHE A 273 -25.84 -0.04 12.69
C PHE A 273 -25.87 0.22 14.21
N GLY A 274 -26.08 1.45 14.64
CA GLY A 274 -26.12 1.83 16.06
C GLY A 274 -24.77 2.01 16.72
N PHE A 275 -23.67 1.97 15.97
CA PHE A 275 -22.31 2.15 16.50
C PHE A 275 -21.63 3.40 15.91
N PRO A 276 -20.88 4.16 16.72
CA PRO A 276 -20.11 5.28 16.22
C PRO A 276 -18.94 4.77 15.36
N ILE A 277 -18.79 5.35 14.17
CA ILE A 277 -17.71 5.05 13.23
C ILE A 277 -16.91 6.33 13.00
N SER A 278 -15.64 6.32 13.35
CA SER A 278 -14.74 7.45 13.06
C SER A 278 -14.38 7.46 11.58
N LEU A 279 -14.82 8.50 10.87
CA LEU A 279 -14.71 8.63 9.42
C LEU A 279 -13.47 9.43 9.01
N ASP A 280 -13.16 10.49 9.76
CA ASP A 280 -12.02 11.36 9.51
C ASP A 280 -11.29 11.70 10.81
N PHE A 281 -10.02 12.13 10.70
CA PHE A 281 -9.11 12.27 11.82
C PHE A 281 -8.21 13.49 11.65
N ARG A 282 -7.93 14.16 12.77
CA ARG A 282 -6.81 15.07 12.90
C ARG A 282 -5.58 14.30 13.37
N LYS A 283 -4.43 14.57 12.76
CA LYS A 283 -3.14 14.03 13.18
C LYS A 283 -2.35 15.08 13.95
N THR A 284 -1.77 14.66 15.06
CA THR A 284 -0.77 15.45 15.81
C THR A 284 0.55 14.72 15.78
N TYR A 285 1.64 15.47 15.58
CA TYR A 285 2.99 14.95 15.43
C TYR A 285 3.88 15.50 16.53
N VAL A 286 4.66 14.63 17.15
CA VAL A 286 5.73 15.00 18.08
C VAL A 286 7.03 14.31 17.66
N PRO A 287 8.21 14.95 17.75
CA PRO A 287 9.47 14.31 17.43
C PRO A 287 9.69 13.04 18.25
N ALA A 288 10.12 11.96 17.61
CA ALA A 288 10.55 10.75 18.32
C ALA A 288 11.90 11.00 19.01
N THR A 289 12.05 10.50 20.22
CA THR A 289 13.26 10.70 21.05
C THR A 289 14.06 9.42 21.29
N LYS A 290 13.53 8.27 20.86
CA LYS A 290 14.16 6.95 20.95
C LYS A 290 13.95 6.15 19.67
N GLY A 291 14.55 4.97 19.61
CA GLY A 291 14.47 4.07 18.48
C GLY A 291 15.75 4.09 17.65
N ARG A 292 15.87 3.08 16.80
CA ARG A 292 17.00 2.94 15.88
C ARG A 292 16.50 2.42 14.54
N PHE A 293 17.06 2.94 13.47
CA PHE A 293 16.76 2.50 12.11
C PHE A 293 18.02 2.53 11.23
N THR A 294 18.00 1.73 10.19
CA THR A 294 19.04 1.68 9.16
C THR A 294 18.51 2.27 7.86
N VAL A 295 19.32 3.07 7.19
CA VAL A 295 19.08 3.57 5.82
C VAL A 295 20.04 2.87 4.88
N TYR A 296 19.51 2.04 3.97
CA TYR A 296 20.32 1.41 2.92
C TYR A 296 20.46 2.36 1.74
N LEU A 297 21.69 2.54 1.26
CA LEU A 297 22.02 3.43 0.16
C LEU A 297 22.70 2.65 -0.97
N ASN A 298 22.44 3.11 -2.19
CA ASN A 298 23.08 2.62 -3.41
C ASN A 298 23.29 3.76 -4.43
N ASP A 299 23.89 3.46 -5.58
CA ASP A 299 24.19 4.45 -6.63
C ASP A 299 22.95 5.09 -7.26
N SER A 300 21.75 4.50 -7.10
CA SER A 300 20.48 5.10 -7.55
C SER A 300 19.99 6.21 -6.62
N LEU A 301 20.39 6.16 -5.35
CA LEU A 301 19.96 7.10 -4.32
C LEU A 301 20.95 8.24 -4.13
N VAL A 302 22.27 7.93 -4.07
CA VAL A 302 23.35 8.88 -3.78
C VAL A 302 24.57 8.60 -4.68
N ASP A 303 25.48 9.55 -4.80
CA ASP A 303 26.79 9.34 -5.43
C ASP A 303 27.73 8.65 -4.42
N MET A 304 27.89 7.33 -4.55
CA MET A 304 28.72 6.51 -3.65
C MET A 304 30.21 6.87 -3.69
N SER A 305 30.68 7.65 -4.65
CA SER A 305 32.07 8.14 -4.72
C SER A 305 32.35 9.29 -3.77
N LYS A 306 31.31 9.98 -3.29
CA LYS A 306 31.37 11.18 -2.43
C LYS A 306 30.97 10.87 -1.00
N GLU A 307 31.23 11.82 -0.11
CA GLU A 307 30.69 11.76 1.25
C GLU A 307 29.17 11.93 1.25
N VAL A 308 28.51 11.19 2.12
CA VAL A 308 27.07 11.28 2.41
C VAL A 308 26.90 11.94 3.77
N THR A 309 25.95 12.85 3.88
CA THR A 309 25.52 13.42 5.16
C THR A 309 24.14 12.88 5.50
N LEU A 310 23.99 12.29 6.69
CA LEU A 310 22.70 11.88 7.23
C LEU A 310 22.32 12.78 8.39
N ARG A 311 21.11 13.36 8.31
CA ARG A 311 20.50 14.11 9.41
C ARG A 311 19.22 13.41 9.86
N VAL A 312 19.04 13.38 11.19
CA VAL A 312 17.80 12.89 11.81
C VAL A 312 17.23 14.01 12.66
N ASN A 313 15.98 14.37 12.41
CA ASN A 313 15.30 15.51 13.04
C ASN A 313 16.16 16.80 13.03
N GLY A 314 16.79 17.08 11.88
CA GLY A 314 17.64 18.25 11.66
C GLY A 314 19.06 18.17 12.27
N ARG A 315 19.37 17.12 13.05
CA ARG A 315 20.69 16.90 13.65
C ARG A 315 21.53 15.99 12.77
N GLU A 316 22.75 16.39 12.41
CA GLU A 316 23.72 15.54 11.73
C GLU A 316 24.12 14.37 12.63
N VAL A 317 23.91 13.14 12.16
CA VAL A 317 24.24 11.90 12.87
C VAL A 317 25.35 11.10 12.17
N PHE A 318 25.58 11.38 10.88
CA PHE A 318 26.65 10.76 10.10
C PHE A 318 27.11 11.71 9.00
N ARG A 319 28.44 11.74 8.78
CA ARG A 319 29.09 12.32 7.59
C ARG A 319 30.29 11.47 7.24
N GLY A 320 30.35 11.01 6.01
CA GLY A 320 31.49 10.21 5.54
C GLY A 320 31.18 9.44 4.27
N LYS A 321 32.17 8.70 3.78
CA LYS A 321 32.01 7.81 2.64
C LYS A 321 31.30 6.53 3.04
N VAL A 322 30.22 6.21 2.35
CA VAL A 322 29.55 4.92 2.44
C VAL A 322 30.23 3.97 1.48
N LYS A 323 30.55 2.75 1.93
CA LYS A 323 31.19 1.73 1.11
C LYS A 323 30.20 0.58 0.85
N PRO A 324 30.20 0.01 -0.37
CA PRO A 324 29.46 -1.23 -0.62
C PRO A 324 29.89 -2.32 0.37
N SER A 325 28.93 -3.00 0.95
CA SER A 325 29.11 -4.09 1.91
C SER A 325 28.31 -5.29 1.45
N LEU A 326 28.97 -6.45 1.36
CA LEU A 326 28.28 -7.71 1.03
C LEU A 326 27.29 -8.09 2.13
N GLU A 327 27.62 -7.81 3.39
CA GLU A 327 26.73 -8.05 4.53
C GLU A 327 25.47 -7.19 4.41
N ASP A 328 25.60 -5.90 4.11
CA ASP A 328 24.45 -5.01 3.95
C ASP A 328 23.61 -5.38 2.72
N MET A 329 24.26 -5.81 1.63
CA MET A 329 23.55 -6.33 0.46
C MET A 329 22.70 -7.55 0.82
N VAL A 330 23.29 -8.55 1.51
CA VAL A 330 22.57 -9.75 1.94
C VAL A 330 21.45 -9.41 2.92
N ASN A 331 21.72 -8.54 3.90
CA ASN A 331 20.72 -8.12 4.88
C ASN A 331 19.57 -7.37 4.22
N SER A 332 19.84 -6.44 3.30
CA SER A 332 18.79 -5.72 2.58
C SER A 332 17.98 -6.68 1.69
N CYS A 333 18.62 -7.60 0.96
CA CYS A 333 17.91 -8.61 0.17
C CYS A 333 17.03 -9.51 1.06
N ALA A 334 17.54 -10.02 2.19
CA ALA A 334 16.77 -10.87 3.09
C ALA A 334 15.53 -10.19 3.69
N ARG A 335 15.51 -8.84 3.72
CA ARG A 335 14.40 -8.04 4.22
C ARG A 335 13.36 -7.71 3.16
N TYR A 336 13.77 -7.68 1.88
CA TYR A 336 12.91 -7.37 0.74
C TYR A 336 12.50 -8.59 -0.09
N TYR A 337 13.30 -9.66 -0.10
CA TYR A 337 13.13 -10.82 -0.99
C TYR A 337 12.85 -12.13 -0.23
#